data_1f6438ef6c493844a64f7b68c5e9e1b5
#
_entry.id   1f6438ef6c493844a64f7b68c5e9e1b5
#
_cell.length_a   1.000
_cell.length_b   1.000
_cell.length_c   1.000
_cell.angle_alpha   90.00
_cell.angle_beta   90.00
_cell.angle_gamma   90.00
#
_symmetry.space_group_name_H-M   'P 1'
#
loop_
_entity.id
_entity.type
_entity.pdbx_description
1 polymer ?
#
loop_
_entity_poly.entity_id
_entity_poly.type
_entity_poly.pdbx_seq_one_letter_code
_entity_poly.pdbx_strand_id
1 'polypeptide(L)'
;MRILLFCENKYAVDILQPIQTEADEEGNNDVLWYVHQEKIPEFPLKDCVKCTNSIQESFDFSPEAIYVPGNIVPYYLPGVKIQIFHGYAAEKKDHWVIRRYFDIYCTQGPYFTSHFKALAKKYGDFSVVETGWTRQDYIFAHRHDFDNEKAELLQEHACERIVVYAPTFSPKLTSIPFILDDLRKLADTRPVLIIIKLHPLTKTEWVEACRALADSHKNIIMVGEFALTKYLLMADVVVSDTSSAIYEALLMDKPVITLNAISKDLYWKNITDASQMCYAYDDVFTNKEIADLRKWVINNYDPYLDGLCAHRMLDAARD
;
A
#
# COMPACT_ATOMS: atom_id res chain seq x y z
N MET A 1 10.55 5.75 -25.97
CA MET A 1 10.36 4.31 -25.72
C MET A 1 8.87 3.96 -25.79
N ARG A 2 8.49 2.80 -26.36
CA ARG A 2 7.11 2.29 -26.31
C ARG A 2 6.94 1.47 -25.05
N ILE A 3 6.01 1.89 -24.18
CA ILE A 3 5.80 1.33 -22.84
C ILE A 3 4.42 0.69 -22.78
N LEU A 4 4.33 -0.56 -22.33
CA LEU A 4 3.09 -1.22 -22.00
C LEU A 4 2.93 -1.29 -20.48
N LEU A 5 1.85 -0.68 -19.96
CA LEU A 5 1.44 -0.77 -18.57
C LEU A 5 0.40 -1.89 -18.43
N PHE A 6 0.81 -3.03 -17.85
CA PHE A 6 -0.01 -4.25 -17.83
C PHE A 6 -0.91 -4.31 -16.59
N CYS A 7 -2.15 -3.83 -16.72
CA CYS A 7 -3.12 -3.66 -15.65
C CYS A 7 -4.14 -4.80 -15.60
N GLU A 8 -3.87 -5.82 -14.79
CA GLU A 8 -4.76 -6.98 -14.64
C GLU A 8 -5.80 -6.86 -13.51
N ASN A 9 -5.60 -5.96 -12.55
CA ASN A 9 -6.46 -5.82 -11.38
C ASN A 9 -6.62 -4.35 -11.00
N LYS A 10 -7.72 -4.01 -10.34
CA LYS A 10 -8.03 -2.63 -9.96
C LYS A 10 -6.93 -1.96 -9.12
N TYR A 11 -6.27 -2.69 -8.23
CA TYR A 11 -5.16 -2.15 -7.42
C TYR A 11 -3.94 -1.75 -8.26
N ALA A 12 -3.78 -2.31 -9.47
CA ALA A 12 -2.65 -2.02 -10.34
C ALA A 12 -2.71 -0.61 -10.93
N VAL A 13 -3.88 0.01 -10.98
CA VAL A 13 -4.06 1.38 -11.50
C VAL A 13 -3.18 2.37 -10.73
N ASP A 14 -3.32 2.41 -9.40
CA ASP A 14 -2.57 3.34 -8.54
C ASP A 14 -1.06 3.07 -8.52
N ILE A 15 -0.64 1.84 -8.88
CA ILE A 15 0.78 1.46 -8.94
C ILE A 15 1.40 1.87 -10.28
N LEU A 16 0.64 1.77 -11.38
CA LEU A 16 1.11 2.06 -12.72
C LEU A 16 0.98 3.54 -13.10
N GLN A 17 0.04 4.26 -12.49
CA GLN A 17 -0.21 5.67 -12.81
C GLN A 17 1.01 6.57 -12.63
N PRO A 18 1.86 6.46 -11.59
CA PRO A 18 3.08 7.25 -11.50
C PRO A 18 4.06 7.02 -12.66
N ILE A 19 4.12 5.79 -13.22
CA ILE A 19 4.95 5.51 -14.41
C ILE A 19 4.39 6.22 -15.64
N GLN A 20 3.05 6.26 -15.81
CA GLN A 20 2.42 7.06 -16.86
C GLN A 20 2.79 8.54 -16.72
N THR A 21 2.63 9.10 -15.51
CA THR A 21 2.92 10.52 -15.24
C THR A 21 4.36 10.86 -15.58
N GLU A 22 5.32 10.07 -15.10
CA GLU A 22 6.75 10.28 -15.37
C GLU A 22 7.06 10.15 -16.88
N ALA A 23 6.47 9.15 -17.56
CA ALA A 23 6.65 8.95 -18.99
C ALA A 23 6.10 10.12 -19.82
N ASP A 24 5.01 10.76 -19.38
CA ASP A 24 4.42 11.95 -20.02
C ASP A 24 5.29 13.19 -19.77
N GLU A 25 5.84 13.36 -18.57
CA GLU A 25 6.74 14.47 -18.22
C GLU A 25 8.04 14.43 -19.02
N GLU A 26 8.60 13.25 -19.28
CA GLU A 26 9.74 13.10 -20.17
C GLU A 26 9.43 13.45 -21.63
N GLY A 27 8.18 13.30 -22.08
CA GLY A 27 7.66 13.73 -23.39
C GLY A 27 8.16 12.96 -24.62
N ASN A 28 8.93 11.88 -24.45
CA ASN A 28 9.50 11.08 -25.54
C ASN A 28 9.08 9.61 -25.52
N ASN A 29 8.04 9.28 -24.73
CA ASN A 29 7.50 7.95 -24.58
C ASN A 29 6.11 7.82 -25.23
N ASP A 30 5.81 6.64 -25.78
CA ASP A 30 4.46 6.25 -26.23
C ASP A 30 3.96 5.16 -25.29
N VAL A 31 2.91 5.47 -24.51
CA VAL A 31 2.41 4.59 -23.44
C VAL A 31 1.08 4.01 -23.85
N LEU A 32 0.94 2.68 -23.69
CA LEU A 32 -0.31 1.95 -23.87
C LEU A 32 -0.65 1.19 -22.58
N TRP A 33 -1.89 1.29 -22.12
CA TRP A 33 -2.39 0.45 -21.04
C TRP A 33 -3.10 -0.78 -21.60
N TYR A 34 -2.65 -1.96 -21.21
CA TYR A 34 -3.48 -3.15 -21.28
C TYR A 34 -4.36 -3.22 -20.04
N VAL A 35 -5.69 -3.30 -20.19
CA VAL A 35 -6.64 -3.34 -19.08
C VAL A 35 -7.51 -4.60 -19.18
N HIS A 36 -7.47 -5.45 -18.15
CA HIS A 36 -8.25 -6.68 -18.13
C HIS A 36 -9.75 -6.36 -17.90
N GLN A 37 -10.55 -6.41 -18.98
CA GLN A 37 -11.94 -5.94 -19.01
C GLN A 37 -12.84 -6.56 -17.93
N GLU A 38 -12.74 -7.88 -17.70
CA GLU A 38 -13.61 -8.56 -16.73
C GLU A 38 -13.30 -8.20 -15.28
N LYS A 39 -12.02 -7.92 -14.96
CA LYS A 39 -11.58 -7.57 -13.61
C LYS A 39 -11.67 -6.07 -13.33
N ILE A 40 -11.66 -5.27 -14.39
CA ILE A 40 -11.72 -3.80 -14.33
C ILE A 40 -12.76 -3.33 -15.35
N PRO A 41 -14.05 -3.59 -15.12
CA PRO A 41 -15.11 -3.20 -16.06
C PRO A 41 -15.22 -1.68 -16.24
N GLU A 42 -14.87 -0.92 -15.19
CA GLU A 42 -14.82 0.54 -15.19
C GLU A 42 -13.37 0.99 -14.93
N PHE A 43 -12.62 1.17 -16.01
CA PHE A 43 -11.25 1.68 -15.89
C PHE A 43 -11.27 3.20 -15.67
N PRO A 44 -10.75 3.71 -14.53
CA PRO A 44 -10.93 5.11 -14.15
C PRO A 44 -10.18 6.11 -15.04
N LEU A 45 -9.14 5.66 -15.75
CA LEU A 45 -8.32 6.51 -16.63
C LEU A 45 -8.68 6.37 -18.12
N LYS A 46 -9.80 5.71 -18.46
CA LYS A 46 -10.17 5.37 -19.85
C LYS A 46 -10.16 6.56 -20.80
N ASP A 47 -10.58 7.71 -20.34
CA ASP A 47 -10.69 8.92 -21.16
C ASP A 47 -9.44 9.80 -21.10
N CYS A 48 -8.45 9.42 -20.28
CA CYS A 48 -7.23 10.20 -20.04
C CYS A 48 -5.98 9.59 -20.66
N VAL A 49 -5.99 8.26 -20.91
CA VAL A 49 -4.81 7.52 -21.40
C VAL A 49 -5.17 6.63 -22.59
N LYS A 50 -4.18 6.28 -23.39
CA LYS A 50 -4.34 5.29 -24.46
C LYS A 50 -4.44 3.90 -23.85
N CYS A 51 -5.55 3.19 -24.06
CA CYS A 51 -5.76 1.88 -23.45
C CYS A 51 -6.44 0.88 -24.40
N THR A 52 -6.19 -0.40 -24.16
CA THR A 52 -6.83 -1.54 -24.86
C THR A 52 -7.13 -2.67 -23.88
N ASN A 53 -8.10 -3.52 -24.24
CA ASN A 53 -8.34 -4.81 -23.58
C ASN A 53 -7.91 -6.01 -24.45
N SER A 54 -7.28 -5.75 -25.59
CA SER A 54 -6.81 -6.74 -26.54
C SER A 54 -5.33 -7.06 -26.35
N ILE A 55 -5.02 -8.32 -26.09
CA ILE A 55 -3.63 -8.80 -26.05
C ILE A 55 -2.99 -8.70 -27.45
N GLN A 56 -3.77 -8.88 -28.53
CA GLN A 56 -3.26 -8.73 -29.89
C GLN A 56 -2.83 -7.29 -30.17
N GLU A 57 -3.64 -6.29 -29.79
CA GLU A 57 -3.26 -4.88 -29.93
C GLU A 57 -2.02 -4.53 -29.09
N SER A 58 -1.92 -5.10 -27.89
CA SER A 58 -0.71 -4.97 -27.04
C SER A 58 0.53 -5.56 -27.71
N PHE A 59 0.39 -6.68 -28.43
CA PHE A 59 1.45 -7.31 -29.19
C PHE A 59 1.83 -6.44 -30.42
N ASP A 60 0.84 -5.95 -31.18
CA ASP A 60 1.03 -5.14 -32.38
C ASP A 60 1.62 -3.76 -32.05
N PHE A 61 1.35 -3.23 -30.86
CA PHE A 61 2.00 -2.04 -30.32
C PHE A 61 3.52 -2.19 -30.22
N SER A 62 4.00 -3.44 -30.16
CA SER A 62 5.43 -3.78 -30.09
C SER A 62 6.18 -3.03 -28.97
N PRO A 63 5.76 -3.19 -27.69
CA PRO A 63 6.40 -2.48 -26.59
C PRO A 63 7.88 -2.85 -26.46
N GLU A 64 8.67 -1.87 -26.03
CA GLU A 64 10.09 -2.05 -25.68
C GLU A 64 10.23 -2.41 -24.22
N ALA A 65 9.31 -1.92 -23.34
CA ALA A 65 9.24 -2.24 -21.93
C ALA A 65 7.79 -2.54 -21.50
N ILE A 66 7.61 -3.51 -20.60
CA ILE A 66 6.31 -3.91 -20.04
C ILE A 66 6.40 -3.89 -18.52
N TYR A 67 5.66 -2.98 -17.87
CA TYR A 67 5.61 -2.89 -16.41
C TYR A 67 4.43 -3.67 -15.85
N VAL A 68 4.69 -4.57 -14.91
CA VAL A 68 3.73 -5.54 -14.40
C VAL A 68 3.74 -5.55 -12.87
N PRO A 69 2.67 -5.06 -12.21
CA PRO A 69 2.52 -5.23 -10.76
C PRO A 69 2.19 -6.67 -10.33
N GLY A 70 1.52 -7.42 -11.21
CA GLY A 70 1.15 -8.82 -11.00
C GLY A 70 2.33 -9.78 -11.15
N ASN A 71 2.05 -11.07 -10.92
CA ASN A 71 3.07 -12.13 -10.97
C ASN A 71 3.12 -12.88 -12.30
N ILE A 72 2.29 -12.51 -13.27
CA ILE A 72 2.12 -13.20 -14.55
C ILE A 72 2.00 -12.15 -15.67
N VAL A 73 2.64 -12.45 -16.79
CA VAL A 73 2.51 -11.69 -18.03
C VAL A 73 2.62 -12.65 -19.20
N PRO A 74 1.90 -12.45 -20.33
CA PRO A 74 2.05 -13.30 -21.50
C PRO A 74 3.51 -13.29 -21.99
N TYR A 75 4.15 -14.44 -21.99
CA TYR A 75 5.58 -14.59 -22.32
C TYR A 75 5.93 -14.16 -23.75
N TYR A 76 4.97 -14.27 -24.66
CA TYR A 76 5.13 -13.95 -26.09
C TYR A 76 5.02 -12.47 -26.44
N LEU A 77 4.61 -11.61 -25.52
CA LEU A 77 4.64 -10.15 -25.74
C LEU A 77 6.09 -9.70 -25.94
N PRO A 78 6.38 -8.87 -26.97
CA PRO A 78 7.72 -8.35 -27.19
C PRO A 78 8.14 -7.37 -26.09
N GLY A 79 9.45 -7.10 -25.98
CA GLY A 79 10.03 -6.14 -25.05
C GLY A 79 10.42 -6.74 -23.70
N VAL A 80 11.13 -5.92 -22.92
CA VAL A 80 11.64 -6.26 -21.59
C VAL A 80 10.49 -6.30 -20.59
N LYS A 81 10.34 -7.39 -19.86
CA LYS A 81 9.27 -7.58 -18.86
C LYS A 81 9.79 -7.25 -17.48
N ILE A 82 9.17 -6.27 -16.84
CA ILE A 82 9.63 -5.66 -15.61
C ILE A 82 8.59 -5.91 -14.49
N GLN A 83 9.00 -6.66 -13.47
CA GLN A 83 8.22 -6.85 -12.26
C GLN A 83 8.37 -5.63 -11.35
N ILE A 84 7.25 -5.00 -10.98
CA ILE A 84 7.26 -3.82 -10.08
C ILE A 84 6.50 -4.05 -8.77
N PHE A 85 6.00 -5.28 -8.57
CA PHE A 85 5.27 -5.74 -7.39
C PHE A 85 3.95 -5.00 -7.11
N HIS A 86 3.24 -5.44 -6.05
CA HIS A 86 1.96 -4.88 -5.62
C HIS A 86 1.83 -4.81 -4.08
N GLY A 87 2.94 -4.63 -3.38
CA GLY A 87 2.99 -4.45 -1.94
C GLY A 87 4.26 -4.99 -1.28
N TYR A 88 4.32 -4.86 0.04
CA TYR A 88 5.48 -5.21 0.88
C TYR A 88 5.31 -6.56 1.60
N ALA A 89 4.58 -7.50 1.02
CA ALA A 89 4.20 -8.76 1.66
C ALA A 89 5.38 -9.75 1.77
N ALA A 90 6.43 -9.38 2.50
CA ALA A 90 7.63 -10.19 2.70
C ALA A 90 7.34 -11.58 3.34
N GLU A 91 6.26 -11.68 4.13
CA GLU A 91 5.84 -12.92 4.79
C GLU A 91 5.18 -13.92 3.84
N LYS A 92 4.69 -13.47 2.69
CA LYS A 92 4.01 -14.32 1.72
C LYS A 92 5.03 -15.07 0.87
N LYS A 93 5.03 -16.40 0.94
CA LYS A 93 5.92 -17.24 0.13
C LYS A 93 5.84 -16.94 -1.37
N ASP A 94 4.67 -16.58 -1.86
CA ASP A 94 4.41 -16.26 -3.26
C ASP A 94 5.19 -15.04 -3.76
N HIS A 95 5.53 -14.11 -2.88
CA HIS A 95 6.34 -12.94 -3.18
C HIS A 95 7.75 -13.31 -3.69
N TRP A 96 8.30 -14.43 -3.22
CA TRP A 96 9.66 -14.88 -3.51
C TRP A 96 9.74 -15.93 -4.62
N VAL A 97 8.61 -16.26 -5.27
CA VAL A 97 8.57 -17.30 -6.30
C VAL A 97 9.00 -16.73 -7.65
N ILE A 98 10.14 -17.21 -8.17
CA ILE A 98 10.60 -16.87 -9.52
C ILE A 98 9.88 -17.74 -10.55
N ARG A 99 9.02 -17.10 -11.36
CA ARG A 99 8.21 -17.75 -12.40
C ARG A 99 8.83 -17.66 -13.80
N ARG A 100 9.96 -16.98 -13.94
CA ARG A 100 10.70 -16.79 -15.20
C ARG A 100 9.91 -16.07 -16.29
N TYR A 101 9.01 -15.15 -15.89
CA TYR A 101 8.31 -14.28 -16.83
C TYR A 101 9.02 -12.93 -17.00
N PHE A 102 9.88 -12.55 -16.07
CA PHE A 102 10.43 -11.21 -15.97
C PHE A 102 11.94 -11.20 -16.19
N ASP A 103 12.39 -10.21 -16.95
CA ASP A 103 13.78 -9.94 -17.25
C ASP A 103 14.41 -9.05 -16.16
N ILE A 104 13.59 -8.14 -15.57
CA ILE A 104 14.01 -7.22 -14.51
C ILE A 104 13.02 -7.28 -13.34
N TYR A 105 13.54 -7.29 -12.11
CA TYR A 105 12.79 -7.11 -10.89
C TYR A 105 13.16 -5.77 -10.27
N CYS A 106 12.24 -4.78 -10.31
CA CYS A 106 12.36 -3.49 -9.64
C CYS A 106 11.95 -3.64 -8.18
N THR A 107 12.93 -3.67 -7.28
CA THR A 107 12.69 -3.94 -5.86
C THR A 107 12.50 -2.67 -5.04
N GLN A 108 11.72 -2.78 -3.97
CA GLN A 108 11.29 -1.65 -3.17
C GLN A 108 12.42 -1.04 -2.34
N GLY A 109 13.29 -1.87 -1.76
CA GLY A 109 14.41 -1.38 -0.94
C GLY A 109 15.40 -2.48 -0.57
N PRO A 110 16.42 -2.17 0.26
CA PRO A 110 17.55 -3.05 0.52
C PRO A 110 17.19 -4.47 0.97
N TYR A 111 16.13 -4.60 1.78
CA TYR A 111 15.65 -5.90 2.25
C TYR A 111 15.22 -6.80 1.08
N PHE A 112 14.38 -6.29 0.19
CA PHE A 112 13.91 -7.03 -0.99
C PHE A 112 15.04 -7.23 -2.01
N THR A 113 15.84 -6.19 -2.23
CA THR A 113 16.99 -6.23 -3.17
C THR A 113 17.97 -7.33 -2.82
N SER A 114 18.33 -7.48 -1.55
CA SER A 114 19.27 -8.50 -1.10
C SER A 114 18.75 -9.93 -1.38
N HIS A 115 17.46 -10.16 -1.13
CA HIS A 115 16.81 -11.45 -1.39
C HIS A 115 16.71 -11.75 -2.88
N PHE A 116 16.27 -10.78 -3.71
CA PHE A 116 16.15 -10.98 -5.15
C PHE A 116 17.51 -11.12 -5.83
N LYS A 117 18.57 -10.43 -5.36
CA LYS A 117 19.95 -10.65 -5.85
C LYS A 117 20.46 -12.05 -5.53
N ALA A 118 20.11 -12.63 -4.39
CA ALA A 118 20.44 -14.03 -4.08
C ALA A 118 19.68 -15.00 -5.02
N LEU A 119 18.41 -14.70 -5.35
CA LEU A 119 17.64 -15.48 -6.30
C LEU A 119 18.19 -15.32 -7.74
N ALA A 120 18.57 -14.13 -8.16
CA ALA A 120 19.19 -13.87 -9.47
C ALA A 120 20.50 -14.65 -9.61
N LYS A 121 21.33 -14.67 -8.57
CA LYS A 121 22.56 -15.51 -8.57
C LYS A 121 22.26 -17.01 -8.73
N LYS A 122 21.13 -17.47 -8.18
CA LYS A 122 20.72 -18.88 -8.26
C LYS A 122 20.16 -19.25 -9.64
N TYR A 123 19.33 -18.38 -10.23
CA TYR A 123 18.62 -18.69 -11.48
C TYR A 123 19.35 -18.18 -12.73
N GLY A 124 20.04 -17.04 -12.66
CA GLY A 124 20.92 -16.50 -13.69
C GLY A 124 20.22 -15.93 -14.94
N ASP A 125 18.92 -15.71 -14.90
CA ASP A 125 18.10 -15.35 -16.05
C ASP A 125 17.33 -14.02 -15.89
N PHE A 126 17.64 -13.21 -14.87
CA PHE A 126 17.04 -11.89 -14.67
C PHE A 126 18.00 -10.96 -13.92
N SER A 127 17.76 -9.67 -14.02
CA SER A 127 18.44 -8.61 -13.27
C SER A 127 17.59 -8.06 -12.12
N VAL A 128 18.22 -7.37 -11.17
CA VAL A 128 17.57 -6.77 -10.00
C VAL A 128 18.02 -5.34 -9.86
N VAL A 129 17.08 -4.42 -9.91
CA VAL A 129 17.30 -2.98 -9.74
C VAL A 129 16.51 -2.49 -8.54
N GLU A 130 17.15 -1.79 -7.62
CA GLU A 130 16.47 -1.16 -6.49
C GLU A 130 15.94 0.22 -6.89
N THR A 131 14.62 0.37 -6.91
CA THR A 131 13.96 1.56 -7.44
C THR A 131 13.08 2.30 -6.44
N GLY A 132 12.74 1.65 -5.33
CA GLY A 132 11.56 2.03 -4.56
C GLY A 132 10.28 1.50 -5.22
N TRP A 133 9.14 1.73 -4.58
CA TRP A 133 7.84 1.35 -5.13
C TRP A 133 7.01 2.59 -5.49
N THR A 134 6.44 2.63 -6.67
CA THR A 134 5.73 3.79 -7.23
C THR A 134 4.61 4.35 -6.33
N ARG A 135 4.09 3.54 -5.39
CA ARG A 135 3.15 4.03 -4.38
C ARG A 135 3.74 5.12 -3.48
N GLN A 136 5.07 5.11 -3.28
CA GLN A 136 5.76 6.17 -2.53
C GLN A 136 5.75 7.50 -3.28
N ASP A 137 5.76 7.49 -4.61
CA ASP A 137 5.65 8.70 -5.42
C ASP A 137 4.28 9.37 -5.21
N TYR A 138 3.20 8.56 -5.20
CA TYR A 138 1.87 9.07 -4.88
C TYR A 138 1.82 9.66 -3.46
N ILE A 139 2.35 8.93 -2.46
CA ILE A 139 2.39 9.38 -1.07
C ILE A 139 3.19 10.68 -0.95
N PHE A 140 4.34 10.77 -1.61
CA PHE A 140 5.18 11.97 -1.62
C PHE A 140 4.46 13.17 -2.22
N ALA A 141 3.80 13.01 -3.36
CA ALA A 141 3.06 14.07 -4.04
C ALA A 141 1.89 14.59 -3.20
N HIS A 142 1.17 13.69 -2.50
CA HIS A 142 -0.07 14.00 -1.81
C HIS A 142 0.06 14.13 -0.28
N ARG A 143 1.29 14.15 0.25
CA ARG A 143 1.55 14.11 1.70
C ARG A 143 0.95 15.25 2.52
N HIS A 144 0.62 16.36 1.87
CA HIS A 144 0.05 17.57 2.49
C HIS A 144 -1.37 17.89 2.03
N ASP A 145 -1.96 17.13 1.11
CA ASP A 145 -3.26 17.43 0.51
C ASP A 145 -4.41 17.41 1.52
N PHE A 146 -4.24 16.67 2.61
CA PHE A 146 -5.27 16.47 3.63
C PHE A 146 -4.98 17.17 4.95
N ASP A 147 -3.97 18.04 5.02
CA ASP A 147 -3.60 18.74 6.26
C ASP A 147 -4.73 19.66 6.77
N ASN A 148 -5.42 20.36 5.87
CA ASN A 148 -6.56 21.22 6.21
C ASN A 148 -7.77 20.40 6.69
N GLU A 149 -8.12 19.32 5.97
CA GLU A 149 -9.21 18.43 6.36
C GLU A 149 -8.94 17.77 7.72
N LYS A 150 -7.69 17.35 7.98
CA LYS A 150 -7.26 16.86 9.29
C LYS A 150 -7.50 17.90 10.38
N ALA A 151 -7.09 19.14 10.15
CA ALA A 151 -7.24 20.22 11.13
C ALA A 151 -8.73 20.53 11.42
N GLU A 152 -9.56 20.55 10.39
CA GLU A 152 -11.01 20.75 10.51
C GLU A 152 -11.67 19.63 11.32
N LEU A 153 -11.37 18.37 11.01
CA LEU A 153 -11.88 17.21 11.76
C LEU A 153 -11.47 17.25 13.24
N LEU A 154 -10.21 17.56 13.52
CA LEU A 154 -9.73 17.65 14.90
C LEU A 154 -10.41 18.79 15.67
N GLN A 155 -10.65 19.93 15.02
CA GLN A 155 -11.37 21.06 15.62
C GLN A 155 -12.85 20.72 15.88
N GLU A 156 -13.54 20.13 14.90
CA GLU A 156 -14.96 19.75 15.00
C GLU A 156 -15.21 18.78 16.17
N HIS A 157 -14.31 17.81 16.33
CA HIS A 157 -14.42 16.79 17.36
C HIS A 157 -13.74 17.16 18.69
N ALA A 158 -13.12 18.34 18.78
CA ALA A 158 -12.30 18.77 19.94
C ALA A 158 -11.25 17.72 20.34
N CYS A 159 -10.55 17.16 19.35
CA CYS A 159 -9.51 16.15 19.50
C CYS A 159 -8.13 16.70 19.11
N GLU A 160 -7.06 16.03 19.58
CA GLU A 160 -5.67 16.42 19.31
C GLU A 160 -5.01 15.52 18.25
N ARG A 161 -5.48 14.29 18.11
CA ARG A 161 -4.90 13.28 17.21
C ARG A 161 -5.96 12.43 16.52
N ILE A 162 -5.59 11.92 15.36
CA ILE A 162 -6.39 10.94 14.60
C ILE A 162 -5.80 9.56 14.77
N VAL A 163 -6.63 8.60 15.21
CA VAL A 163 -6.36 7.16 15.22
C VAL A 163 -7.14 6.54 14.07
N VAL A 164 -6.46 5.93 13.10
CA VAL A 164 -7.13 5.20 12.01
C VAL A 164 -7.18 3.71 12.37
N TYR A 165 -8.39 3.16 12.51
CA TYR A 165 -8.60 1.74 12.67
C TYR A 165 -8.91 1.09 11.32
N ALA A 166 -7.95 0.31 10.81
CA ALA A 166 -7.99 -0.33 9.49
C ALA A 166 -7.77 -1.86 9.60
N PRO A 167 -8.79 -2.62 10.05
CA PRO A 167 -8.68 -4.07 10.23
C PRO A 167 -8.72 -4.84 8.90
N THR A 168 -8.20 -6.07 8.90
CA THR A 168 -8.42 -7.00 7.80
C THR A 168 -9.87 -7.49 7.76
N PHE A 169 -10.32 -7.89 6.57
CA PHE A 169 -11.66 -8.48 6.37
C PHE A 169 -11.70 -9.99 6.62
N SER A 170 -10.55 -10.64 6.78
CA SER A 170 -10.46 -12.09 6.95
C SER A 170 -11.09 -12.54 8.28
N PRO A 171 -12.09 -13.44 8.28
CA PRO A 171 -12.79 -13.84 9.49
C PRO A 171 -11.93 -14.47 10.60
N LYS A 172 -10.79 -15.03 10.22
CA LYS A 172 -9.88 -15.68 11.18
C LYS A 172 -8.82 -14.73 11.74
N LEU A 173 -8.67 -13.55 11.15
CA LEU A 173 -7.55 -12.63 11.42
C LEU A 173 -8.04 -11.27 11.93
N THR A 174 -9.31 -10.91 11.64
CA THR A 174 -9.85 -9.61 12.01
C THR A 174 -9.96 -9.42 13.52
N SER A 175 -9.59 -8.25 13.99
CA SER A 175 -9.71 -7.83 15.38
C SER A 175 -11.09 -7.29 15.74
N ILE A 176 -11.98 -7.03 14.77
CA ILE A 176 -13.26 -6.35 14.98
C ILE A 176 -14.08 -6.94 16.15
N PRO A 177 -14.26 -8.27 16.26
CA PRO A 177 -15.08 -8.84 17.35
C PRO A 177 -14.54 -8.62 18.75
N PHE A 178 -13.29 -8.16 18.90
CA PHE A 178 -12.58 -8.16 20.17
C PHE A 178 -12.14 -6.77 20.64
N ILE A 179 -12.19 -5.74 19.79
CA ILE A 179 -11.51 -4.46 20.04
C ILE A 179 -12.46 -3.27 20.21
N LEU A 180 -13.73 -3.38 19.82
CA LEU A 180 -14.64 -2.23 19.70
C LEU A 180 -14.85 -1.50 21.03
N ASP A 181 -14.99 -2.23 22.14
CA ASP A 181 -15.16 -1.63 23.48
C ASP A 181 -13.89 -0.89 23.93
N ASP A 182 -12.71 -1.40 23.55
CA ASP A 182 -11.44 -0.77 23.90
C ASP A 182 -11.12 0.43 23.01
N LEU A 183 -11.59 0.45 21.77
CA LEU A 183 -11.59 1.67 20.94
C LEU A 183 -12.50 2.74 21.54
N ARG A 184 -13.70 2.36 22.01
CA ARG A 184 -14.59 3.30 22.74
C ARG A 184 -13.88 3.86 23.96
N LYS A 185 -13.30 3.01 24.78
CA LYS A 185 -12.55 3.40 25.98
C LYS A 185 -11.38 4.34 25.67
N LEU A 186 -10.68 4.10 24.54
CA LEU A 186 -9.63 5.00 24.09
C LEU A 186 -10.18 6.39 23.76
N ALA A 187 -11.29 6.47 23.01
CA ALA A 187 -11.95 7.73 22.67
C ALA A 187 -12.55 8.47 23.89
N ASP A 188 -13.00 7.71 24.93
CA ASP A 188 -13.48 8.26 26.19
C ASP A 188 -12.36 8.87 27.05
N THR A 189 -11.15 8.31 26.97
CA THR A 189 -10.05 8.61 27.92
C THR A 189 -8.90 9.40 27.32
N ARG A 190 -8.87 9.58 26.01
CA ARG A 190 -7.83 10.34 25.29
C ARG A 190 -8.50 11.34 24.32
N PRO A 191 -7.87 12.49 24.04
CA PRO A 191 -8.38 13.48 23.07
C PRO A 191 -8.10 13.00 21.63
N VAL A 192 -8.71 11.89 21.22
CA VAL A 192 -8.51 11.27 19.91
C VAL A 192 -9.80 11.15 19.12
N LEU A 193 -9.72 11.41 17.83
CA LEU A 193 -10.74 11.04 16.85
C LEU A 193 -10.37 9.68 16.25
N ILE A 194 -11.24 8.70 16.40
CA ILE A 194 -11.06 7.38 15.78
C ILE A 194 -11.80 7.33 14.44
N ILE A 195 -11.07 7.09 13.36
CA ILE A 195 -11.63 6.88 12.04
C ILE A 195 -11.61 5.39 11.72
N ILE A 196 -12.79 4.79 11.62
CA ILE A 196 -12.94 3.37 11.24
C ILE A 196 -13.00 3.28 9.73
N LYS A 197 -11.98 2.63 9.13
CA LYS A 197 -11.87 2.40 7.68
C LYS A 197 -11.88 0.90 7.39
N LEU A 198 -13.05 0.37 7.07
CA LEU A 198 -13.21 -1.06 6.78
C LEU A 198 -12.81 -1.41 5.34
N HIS A 199 -12.38 -2.65 5.16
CA HIS A 199 -12.15 -3.21 3.82
C HIS A 199 -13.50 -3.47 3.13
N PRO A 200 -13.64 -3.27 1.81
CA PRO A 200 -14.90 -3.51 1.08
C PRO A 200 -15.48 -4.92 1.23
N LEU A 201 -14.64 -5.92 1.49
CA LEU A 201 -15.04 -7.31 1.69
C LEU A 201 -15.34 -7.65 3.17
N THR A 202 -15.43 -6.66 4.05
CA THR A 202 -15.79 -6.87 5.45
C THR A 202 -17.22 -7.40 5.55
N LYS A 203 -17.46 -8.40 6.40
CA LYS A 203 -18.79 -8.98 6.60
C LYS A 203 -19.78 -7.94 7.14
N THR A 204 -21.03 -8.03 6.68
CA THR A 204 -22.11 -7.09 7.03
C THR A 204 -22.29 -6.96 8.54
N GLU A 205 -22.27 -8.07 9.30
CA GLU A 205 -22.39 -8.07 10.77
C GLU A 205 -21.33 -7.20 11.46
N TRP A 206 -20.11 -7.16 10.95
CA TRP A 206 -19.03 -6.34 11.49
C TRP A 206 -19.11 -4.89 11.03
N VAL A 207 -19.59 -4.66 9.81
CA VAL A 207 -19.91 -3.30 9.33
C VAL A 207 -20.98 -2.67 10.22
N GLU A 208 -22.03 -3.40 10.56
CA GLU A 208 -23.10 -2.95 11.45
C GLU A 208 -22.60 -2.68 12.87
N ALA A 209 -21.76 -3.56 13.42
CA ALA A 209 -21.16 -3.36 14.75
C ALA A 209 -20.27 -2.10 14.80
N CYS A 210 -19.43 -1.88 13.79
CA CYS A 210 -18.60 -0.67 13.68
C CYS A 210 -19.44 0.59 13.51
N ARG A 211 -20.53 0.52 12.73
CA ARG A 211 -21.46 1.64 12.54
C ARG A 211 -22.17 1.99 13.83
N ALA A 212 -22.69 0.99 14.56
CA ALA A 212 -23.33 1.20 15.86
C ALA A 212 -22.38 1.84 16.88
N LEU A 213 -21.08 1.48 16.84
CA LEU A 213 -20.07 2.13 17.67
C LEU A 213 -19.90 3.61 17.26
N ALA A 214 -19.75 3.91 15.97
CA ALA A 214 -19.59 5.28 15.47
C ALA A 214 -20.83 6.13 15.78
N ASP A 215 -22.04 5.62 15.56
CA ASP A 215 -23.30 6.32 15.83
C ASP A 215 -23.50 6.61 17.34
N SER A 216 -22.87 5.84 18.22
CA SER A 216 -22.99 5.98 19.67
C SER A 216 -21.93 6.88 20.32
N HIS A 217 -20.93 7.33 19.57
CA HIS A 217 -19.79 8.06 20.14
C HIS A 217 -19.30 9.21 19.23
N LYS A 218 -19.36 10.45 19.73
CA LYS A 218 -19.02 11.66 18.95
C LYS A 218 -17.60 11.71 18.36
N ASN A 219 -16.63 11.04 18.99
CA ASN A 219 -15.23 11.02 18.58
C ASN A 219 -14.86 9.71 17.86
N ILE A 220 -15.84 8.99 17.35
CA ILE A 220 -15.62 7.80 16.50
C ILE A 220 -16.47 7.97 15.24
N ILE A 221 -15.82 7.97 14.08
CA ILE A 221 -16.51 8.08 12.79
C ILE A 221 -16.18 6.87 11.92
N MET A 222 -17.12 6.50 11.07
CA MET A 222 -16.91 5.45 10.09
C MET A 222 -16.97 6.02 8.68
N VAL A 223 -15.94 5.71 7.85
CA VAL A 223 -15.83 6.24 6.49
C VAL A 223 -16.06 5.15 5.45
N GLY A 224 -16.77 5.51 4.36
CA GLY A 224 -17.16 4.60 3.30
C GLY A 224 -16.29 4.67 2.05
N GLU A 225 -15.44 5.68 1.90
CA GLU A 225 -14.60 5.89 0.72
C GLU A 225 -13.61 4.75 0.51
N PHE A 226 -13.24 4.50 -0.75
CA PHE A 226 -12.27 3.43 -1.06
C PHE A 226 -10.82 3.80 -0.68
N ALA A 227 -10.49 5.09 -0.60
CA ALA A 227 -9.13 5.62 -0.44
C ALA A 227 -8.55 5.44 0.98
N LEU A 228 -7.92 4.30 1.27
CA LEU A 228 -7.22 4.09 2.55
C LEU A 228 -6.05 5.08 2.74
N THR A 229 -5.28 5.37 1.69
CA THR A 229 -4.09 6.24 1.74
C THR A 229 -4.38 7.62 2.29
N LYS A 230 -5.52 8.23 1.92
CA LYS A 230 -5.99 9.51 2.48
C LYS A 230 -5.99 9.47 4.02
N TYR A 231 -6.60 8.44 4.59
CA TYR A 231 -6.72 8.31 6.04
C TYR A 231 -5.40 7.98 6.71
N LEU A 232 -4.54 7.18 6.07
CA LEU A 232 -3.19 6.92 6.57
C LEU A 232 -2.34 8.19 6.59
N LEU A 233 -2.46 9.07 5.59
CA LEU A 233 -1.79 10.38 5.58
C LEU A 233 -2.24 11.26 6.75
N MET A 234 -3.54 11.30 7.06
CA MET A 234 -4.10 12.05 8.19
C MET A 234 -3.81 11.40 9.55
N ALA A 235 -3.51 10.11 9.62
CA ALA A 235 -3.32 9.39 10.87
C ALA A 235 -2.13 9.90 11.69
N ASP A 236 -2.27 9.92 13.02
CA ASP A 236 -1.17 10.03 13.98
C ASP A 236 -0.79 8.65 14.53
N VAL A 237 -1.73 7.70 14.57
CA VAL A 237 -1.53 6.29 14.91
C VAL A 237 -2.44 5.44 14.05
N VAL A 238 -1.97 4.27 13.63
CA VAL A 238 -2.78 3.28 12.92
C VAL A 238 -2.99 2.06 13.82
N VAL A 239 -4.24 1.66 13.99
CA VAL A 239 -4.63 0.43 14.69
C VAL A 239 -5.09 -0.58 13.66
N SER A 240 -4.58 -1.81 13.72
CA SER A 240 -4.90 -2.88 12.77
C SER A 240 -4.77 -4.27 13.42
N ASP A 241 -4.65 -5.28 12.59
CA ASP A 241 -4.44 -6.68 13.01
C ASP A 241 -3.41 -7.39 12.11
N THR A 242 -3.83 -7.96 10.98
CA THR A 242 -2.97 -8.60 9.98
C THR A 242 -3.32 -8.07 8.59
N SER A 243 -2.84 -6.88 8.28
CA SER A 243 -3.17 -6.14 7.06
C SER A 243 -1.91 -5.58 6.38
N SER A 244 -1.92 -5.45 5.05
CA SER A 244 -0.87 -4.74 4.30
C SER A 244 -0.80 -3.24 4.63
N ALA A 245 -1.88 -2.65 5.12
CA ALA A 245 -1.93 -1.26 5.59
C ALA A 245 -0.89 -0.94 6.68
N ILE A 246 -0.45 -1.95 7.44
CA ILE A 246 0.59 -1.82 8.46
C ILE A 246 1.90 -1.29 7.86
N TYR A 247 2.37 -1.92 6.78
CA TYR A 247 3.62 -1.50 6.14
C TYR A 247 3.49 -0.13 5.46
N GLU A 248 2.34 0.16 4.83
CA GLU A 248 2.08 1.48 4.26
C GLU A 248 2.14 2.56 5.36
N ALA A 249 1.53 2.32 6.51
CA ALA A 249 1.57 3.25 7.65
C ALA A 249 3.00 3.43 8.20
N LEU A 250 3.75 2.33 8.39
CA LEU A 250 5.13 2.40 8.89
C LEU A 250 6.04 3.20 7.95
N LEU A 251 5.88 3.03 6.62
CA LEU A 251 6.65 3.75 5.62
C LEU A 251 6.27 5.24 5.51
N MET A 252 5.06 5.62 5.97
CA MET A 252 4.66 7.01 6.20
C MET A 252 5.11 7.55 7.57
N ASP A 253 6.02 6.85 8.27
CA ASP A 253 6.49 7.14 9.63
C ASP A 253 5.37 7.22 10.69
N LYS A 254 4.26 6.48 10.48
CA LYS A 254 3.16 6.41 11.44
C LYS A 254 3.38 5.27 12.43
N PRO A 255 3.22 5.51 13.75
CA PRO A 255 3.15 4.43 14.73
C PRO A 255 2.00 3.48 14.43
N VAL A 256 2.24 2.18 14.62
CA VAL A 256 1.25 1.12 14.41
C VAL A 256 1.04 0.32 15.69
N ILE A 257 -0.22 0.03 16.00
CA ILE A 257 -0.63 -0.90 17.04
C ILE A 257 -1.45 -2.01 16.39
N THR A 258 -1.13 -3.26 16.69
CA THR A 258 -1.94 -4.39 16.21
C THR A 258 -2.46 -5.23 17.37
N LEU A 259 -3.62 -5.85 17.17
CA LEU A 259 -4.16 -6.89 18.04
C LEU A 259 -3.97 -8.26 17.39
N ASN A 260 -3.17 -9.12 18.03
CA ASN A 260 -2.91 -10.50 17.60
C ASN A 260 -2.38 -10.64 16.16
N ALA A 261 -1.48 -9.75 15.72
CA ALA A 261 -0.83 -9.90 14.44
C ALA A 261 -0.03 -11.21 14.37
N ILE A 262 -0.14 -11.90 13.24
CA ILE A 262 0.52 -13.19 13.00
C ILE A 262 1.88 -13.10 12.30
N SER A 263 2.43 -11.90 12.15
CA SER A 263 3.77 -11.70 11.57
C SER A 263 4.83 -12.36 12.46
N LYS A 264 5.86 -12.94 11.83
CA LYS A 264 7.02 -13.49 12.54
C LYS A 264 7.90 -12.39 13.13
N ASP A 265 8.07 -11.33 12.36
CA ASP A 265 8.88 -10.18 12.72
C ASP A 265 7.94 -9.00 12.97
N LEU A 266 7.89 -8.53 14.21
CA LEU A 266 7.03 -7.44 14.65
C LEU A 266 7.87 -6.17 14.80
N TYR A 267 7.76 -5.27 13.85
CA TYR A 267 8.45 -3.97 13.85
C TYR A 267 7.59 -2.84 14.42
N TRP A 268 6.52 -3.19 15.15
CA TRP A 268 5.53 -2.28 15.70
C TRP A 268 4.99 -2.81 17.04
N LYS A 269 4.14 -2.03 17.70
CA LYS A 269 3.47 -2.46 18.92
C LYS A 269 2.40 -3.51 18.60
N ASN A 270 2.57 -4.73 19.09
CA ASN A 270 1.54 -5.75 19.04
C ASN A 270 1.04 -6.03 20.44
N ILE A 271 -0.28 -6.03 20.63
CA ILE A 271 -0.95 -6.43 21.86
C ILE A 271 -1.70 -7.74 21.63
N THR A 272 -1.81 -8.54 22.68
CA THR A 272 -2.54 -9.83 22.65
C THR A 272 -3.87 -9.76 23.38
N ASP A 273 -4.11 -8.67 24.11
CA ASP A 273 -5.34 -8.38 24.84
C ASP A 273 -5.76 -6.94 24.52
N ALA A 274 -6.99 -6.75 24.01
CA ALA A 274 -7.53 -5.47 23.62
C ALA A 274 -7.56 -4.46 24.78
N SER A 275 -7.70 -4.91 26.03
CA SER A 275 -7.65 -4.05 27.22
C SER A 275 -6.34 -3.25 27.38
N GLN A 276 -5.27 -3.67 26.69
CA GLN A 276 -3.98 -2.97 26.63
C GLN A 276 -3.99 -1.77 25.68
N MET A 277 -5.08 -1.49 24.94
CA MET A 277 -5.12 -0.47 23.88
C MET A 277 -4.71 0.93 24.36
N CYS A 278 -5.26 1.40 25.48
CA CYS A 278 -4.91 2.72 26.02
C CYS A 278 -3.43 2.82 26.40
N TYR A 279 -2.88 1.78 27.01
CA TYR A 279 -1.44 1.71 27.31
C TYR A 279 -0.60 1.69 26.04
N ALA A 280 -0.97 0.86 25.07
CA ALA A 280 -0.26 0.76 23.80
C ALA A 280 -0.28 2.09 23.04
N TYR A 281 -1.40 2.81 23.05
CA TYR A 281 -1.52 4.14 22.46
C TYR A 281 -0.55 5.14 23.10
N ASP A 282 -0.44 5.18 24.41
CA ASP A 282 0.51 6.08 25.11
C ASP A 282 1.96 5.66 24.84
N ASP A 283 2.25 4.35 24.84
CA ASP A 283 3.59 3.77 24.67
C ASP A 283 4.20 4.05 23.28
N VAL A 284 3.41 4.01 22.20
CA VAL A 284 3.95 4.15 20.82
C VAL A 284 4.57 5.54 20.54
N PHE A 285 4.26 6.55 21.35
CA PHE A 285 4.84 7.89 21.21
C PHE A 285 6.13 8.08 22.00
N THR A 286 6.36 7.29 23.02
CA THR A 286 7.48 7.46 23.98
C THR A 286 8.48 6.32 23.94
N ASN A 287 8.09 5.16 23.41
CA ASN A 287 8.92 3.98 23.35
C ASN A 287 9.96 4.07 22.22
N LYS A 288 11.22 4.27 22.63
CA LYS A 288 12.34 4.42 21.69
C LYS A 288 12.58 3.16 20.84
N GLU A 289 12.42 1.98 21.43
CA GLU A 289 12.61 0.71 20.71
C GLU A 289 11.64 0.58 19.54
N ILE A 290 10.35 0.89 19.75
CA ILE A 290 9.33 0.89 18.70
C ILE A 290 9.65 1.93 17.62
N ALA A 291 10.10 3.11 18.02
CA ALA A 291 10.52 4.15 17.07
C ALA A 291 11.74 3.72 16.24
N ASP A 292 12.71 3.06 16.84
CA ASP A 292 13.91 2.56 16.15
C ASP A 292 13.55 1.38 15.19
N LEU A 293 12.63 0.49 15.58
CA LEU A 293 12.10 -0.58 14.71
C LEU A 293 11.38 0.01 13.49
N ARG A 294 10.56 1.04 13.67
CA ARG A 294 9.87 1.73 12.56
C ARG A 294 10.87 2.36 11.60
N LYS A 295 11.90 3.04 12.11
CA LYS A 295 12.98 3.59 11.27
C LYS A 295 13.74 2.50 10.52
N TRP A 296 13.93 1.34 11.15
CA TRP A 296 14.55 0.20 10.49
C TRP A 296 13.69 -0.27 9.29
N VAL A 297 12.37 -0.34 9.44
CA VAL A 297 11.46 -0.68 8.33
C VAL A 297 11.59 0.35 7.21
N ILE A 298 11.52 1.64 7.50
CA ILE A 298 11.68 2.70 6.50
C ILE A 298 12.97 2.53 5.74
N ASN A 299 14.10 2.37 6.43
CA ASN A 299 15.42 2.29 5.82
C ASN A 299 15.68 0.99 5.03
N ASN A 300 14.96 -0.08 5.32
CA ASN A 300 15.21 -1.39 4.70
C ASN A 300 14.13 -1.86 3.75
N TYR A 301 12.86 -1.47 3.98
CA TYR A 301 11.75 -1.90 3.13
C TYR A 301 11.56 -0.98 1.93
N ASP A 302 11.52 0.35 2.16
CA ASP A 302 11.43 1.34 1.08
C ASP A 302 11.87 2.74 1.59
N PRO A 303 13.14 3.10 1.44
CA PRO A 303 13.63 4.41 1.89
C PRO A 303 13.34 5.56 0.90
N TYR A 304 12.64 5.31 -0.20
CA TYR A 304 12.51 6.20 -1.36
C TYR A 304 11.24 7.06 -1.32
N LEU A 305 11.02 7.81 -0.25
CA LEU A 305 9.95 8.81 -0.18
C LEU A 305 10.45 10.15 -0.78
N ASP A 306 10.84 10.13 -2.07
CA ASP A 306 11.44 11.27 -2.77
C ASP A 306 10.73 11.64 -4.08
N GLY A 307 9.68 10.87 -4.47
CA GLY A 307 8.90 11.09 -5.69
C GLY A 307 9.61 10.65 -6.97
N LEU A 308 10.65 9.80 -6.89
CA LEU A 308 11.48 9.40 -8.04
C LEU A 308 11.50 7.89 -8.29
N CYS A 309 10.56 7.12 -7.71
CA CYS A 309 10.52 5.68 -7.91
C CYS A 309 10.17 5.32 -9.36
N ALA A 310 9.17 5.99 -9.95
CA ALA A 310 8.80 5.82 -11.35
C ALA A 310 9.94 6.18 -12.30
N HIS A 311 10.66 7.28 -12.02
CA HIS A 311 11.84 7.69 -12.78
C HIS A 311 12.91 6.58 -12.80
N ARG A 312 13.27 6.04 -11.62
CA ARG A 312 14.24 4.93 -11.52
C ARG A 312 13.77 3.67 -12.24
N MET A 313 12.45 3.41 -12.27
CA MET A 313 11.88 2.28 -13.03
C MET A 313 11.98 2.49 -14.54
N LEU A 314 11.77 3.70 -15.03
CA LEU A 314 11.97 4.02 -16.46
C LEU A 314 13.44 3.87 -16.86
N ASP A 315 14.37 4.35 -16.04
CA ASP A 315 15.80 4.20 -16.28
C ASP A 315 16.23 2.72 -16.31
N ALA A 316 15.72 1.91 -15.37
CA ALA A 316 16.02 0.48 -15.32
C ALA A 316 15.61 -0.30 -16.59
N ALA A 317 14.69 0.24 -17.39
CA ALA A 317 14.29 -0.36 -18.67
C ALA A 317 15.20 0.03 -19.84
N ARG A 318 16.03 1.05 -19.67
CA ARG A 318 16.94 1.60 -20.71
C ARG A 318 18.35 1.02 -20.64
N ASP A 319 18.75 0.55 -19.44
CA ASP A 319 20.04 -0.09 -19.17
C ASP A 319 20.05 -1.58 -19.55
#